data_0309f5e1f58066b8286d2a8032a08563
#
_entry.id   0309f5e1f58066b8286d2a8032a08563
#
_cell.length_a   1.000
_cell.length_b   1.000
_cell.length_c   1.000
_cell.angle_alpha   90.00
_cell.angle_beta   90.00
_cell.angle_gamma   90.00
#
_symmetry.space_group_name_H-M   'P 1'
#
loop_
_entity.id
_entity.type
_entity.pdbx_description
1 polymer ?
#
loop_
_entity_poly.entity_id
_entity_poly.type
_entity_poly.pdbx_seq_one_letter_code
_entity_poly.pdbx_strand_id
1 'polypeptide(L)'
;VPLLFALTAGGAFSVVYGLTSALRRRGPGKWASWGPAAAGIVAVLMVVVLGNLGGAAQIVSNAWNAVTSGASIPPFDFWASSRMMPGQIIITEFPFWTFLFADLHAHLIAIPFTLLAAGLSLNLVLTSGEARLNWRTAVLPLGALALTIGALWTINSWDYPTYLALGVVA
;
A
#
# COMPACT_ATOMS: atom_id res chain seq x y z
N VAL A 1 7.57 -5.94 -13.81
CA VAL A 1 6.50 -5.09 -13.23
C VAL A 1 5.30 -5.93 -12.74
N PRO A 2 4.72 -6.91 -13.50
CA PRO A 2 3.53 -7.64 -13.03
C PRO A 2 3.72 -8.34 -11.67
N LEU A 3 4.90 -8.92 -11.42
CA LEU A 3 5.21 -9.56 -10.13
C LEU A 3 5.18 -8.53 -8.96
N LEU A 4 5.79 -7.37 -9.15
CA LEU A 4 5.77 -6.31 -8.12
C LEU A 4 4.36 -5.82 -7.84
N PHE A 5 3.53 -5.65 -8.89
CA PHE A 5 2.12 -5.31 -8.75
C PHE A 5 1.37 -6.37 -7.92
N ALA A 6 1.53 -7.65 -8.26
CA ALA A 6 0.88 -8.75 -7.56
C ALA A 6 1.32 -8.83 -6.08
N LEU A 7 2.63 -8.67 -5.82
CA LEU A 7 3.17 -8.65 -4.45
C LEU A 7 2.67 -7.44 -3.65
N THR A 8 2.58 -6.26 -4.27
CA THR A 8 2.03 -5.05 -3.65
C THR A 8 0.55 -5.25 -3.31
N ALA A 9 -0.24 -5.74 -4.27
CA ALA A 9 -1.67 -5.99 -4.06
C ALA A 9 -1.90 -7.05 -2.96
N GLY A 10 -1.18 -8.17 -3.02
CA GLY A 10 -1.25 -9.24 -2.02
C GLY A 10 -0.79 -8.79 -0.64
N GLY A 11 0.27 -7.98 -0.56
CA GLY A 11 0.77 -7.39 0.68
C GLY A 11 -0.24 -6.44 1.31
N ALA A 12 -0.79 -5.50 0.55
CA ALA A 12 -1.81 -4.56 1.01
C ALA A 12 -3.06 -5.28 1.52
N PHE A 13 -3.54 -6.27 0.75
CA PHE A 13 -4.66 -7.12 1.17
C PHE A 13 -4.35 -7.82 2.49
N SER A 14 -3.22 -8.51 2.58
CA SER A 14 -2.86 -9.35 3.72
C SER A 14 -2.72 -8.57 5.02
N VAL A 15 -2.06 -7.40 4.97
CA VAL A 15 -1.88 -6.53 6.15
C VAL A 15 -3.22 -6.06 6.68
N VAL A 16 -4.08 -5.52 5.82
CA VAL A 16 -5.38 -4.95 6.26
C VAL A 16 -6.37 -6.05 6.62
N TYR A 17 -6.40 -7.17 5.90
CA TYR A 17 -7.19 -8.33 6.27
C TYR A 17 -6.79 -8.89 7.64
N GLY A 18 -5.47 -9.04 7.89
CA GLY A 18 -4.93 -9.52 9.17
C GLY A 18 -5.33 -8.60 10.33
N LEU A 19 -5.11 -7.29 10.17
CA LEU A 19 -5.45 -6.29 11.18
C LEU A 19 -6.96 -6.28 11.48
N THR A 20 -7.79 -6.20 10.45
CA THR A 20 -9.25 -6.14 10.62
C THR A 20 -9.83 -7.44 11.15
N SER A 21 -9.25 -8.59 10.81
CA SER A 21 -9.59 -9.89 11.38
C SER A 21 -9.26 -9.97 12.87
N ALA A 22 -8.10 -9.44 13.28
CA ALA A 22 -7.70 -9.38 14.69
C ALA A 22 -8.62 -8.44 15.50
N LEU A 23 -8.94 -7.26 14.97
CA LEU A 23 -9.87 -6.32 15.58
C LEU A 23 -11.27 -6.92 15.72
N ARG A 24 -11.75 -7.64 14.71
CA ARG A 24 -13.03 -8.34 14.75
C ARG A 24 -13.08 -9.38 15.87
N ARG A 25 -11.99 -10.13 16.09
CA ARG A 25 -11.94 -11.15 17.14
C ARG A 25 -11.93 -10.55 18.55
N ARG A 26 -11.33 -9.37 18.72
CA ARG A 26 -11.15 -8.71 20.02
C ARG A 26 -12.27 -7.71 20.36
N GLY A 27 -13.00 -7.22 19.36
CA GLY A 27 -14.00 -6.17 19.53
C GLY A 27 -15.40 -6.72 19.85
N PRO A 28 -16.24 -5.97 20.58
CA PRO A 28 -17.62 -6.34 20.90
C PRO A 28 -18.56 -6.23 19.68
N GLY A 29 -18.08 -5.68 18.56
CA GLY A 29 -18.90 -5.40 17.38
C GLY A 29 -19.21 -6.64 16.53
N LYS A 30 -20.43 -6.73 16.04
CA LYS A 30 -20.85 -7.75 15.05
C LYS A 30 -20.42 -7.31 13.63
N TRP A 31 -19.15 -7.44 13.32
CA TRP A 31 -18.68 -7.22 11.95
C TRP A 31 -19.19 -8.33 11.03
N ALA A 32 -19.65 -7.98 9.84
CA ALA A 32 -20.01 -8.98 8.85
C ALA A 32 -18.84 -9.93 8.58
N SER A 33 -19.13 -11.20 8.29
CA SER A 33 -18.07 -12.20 8.04
C SER A 33 -17.13 -11.82 6.89
N TRP A 34 -17.63 -11.09 5.91
CA TRP A 34 -16.90 -10.58 4.75
C TRP A 34 -16.15 -9.26 5.01
N GLY A 35 -16.37 -8.60 6.17
CA GLY A 35 -15.78 -7.28 6.47
C GLY A 35 -14.27 -7.22 6.31
N PRO A 36 -13.46 -8.14 6.84
CA PRO A 36 -12.02 -8.16 6.65
C PRO A 36 -11.61 -8.30 5.19
N ALA A 37 -12.32 -9.13 4.41
CA ALA A 37 -12.03 -9.30 2.99
C ALA A 37 -12.34 -8.03 2.21
N ALA A 38 -13.46 -7.37 2.49
CA ALA A 38 -13.80 -6.08 1.89
C ALA A 38 -12.76 -5.00 2.21
N ALA A 39 -12.32 -4.91 3.47
CA ALA A 39 -11.28 -3.99 3.89
C ALA A 39 -9.95 -4.26 3.14
N GLY A 40 -9.57 -5.52 2.98
CA GLY A 40 -8.41 -5.91 2.19
C GLY A 40 -8.53 -5.50 0.71
N ILE A 41 -9.69 -5.69 0.08
CA ILE A 41 -9.94 -5.24 -1.29
C ILE A 41 -9.85 -3.71 -1.40
N VAL A 42 -10.44 -2.98 -0.46
CA VAL A 42 -10.34 -1.52 -0.42
C VAL A 42 -8.87 -1.09 -0.30
N ALA A 43 -8.07 -1.74 0.54
CA ALA A 43 -6.64 -1.46 0.66
C ALA A 43 -5.89 -1.67 -0.66
N VAL A 44 -6.18 -2.75 -1.40
CA VAL A 44 -5.61 -2.96 -2.74
C VAL A 44 -5.95 -1.82 -3.67
N LEU A 45 -7.23 -1.43 -3.75
CA LEU A 45 -7.66 -0.31 -4.59
C LEU A 45 -6.94 1.00 -4.21
N MET A 46 -6.81 1.27 -2.91
CA MET A 46 -6.15 2.49 -2.42
C MET A 46 -4.65 2.51 -2.72
N VAL A 47 -3.96 1.38 -2.67
CA VAL A 47 -2.50 1.33 -2.84
C VAL A 47 -2.10 1.24 -4.31
N VAL A 48 -2.80 0.43 -5.13
CA VAL A 48 -2.33 0.13 -6.50
C VAL A 48 -3.14 0.79 -7.61
N VAL A 49 -4.34 1.34 -7.31
CA VAL A 49 -5.23 1.92 -8.32
C VAL A 49 -5.45 3.41 -8.11
N LEU A 50 -5.61 3.86 -6.85
CA LEU A 50 -5.93 5.26 -6.61
C LEU A 50 -4.70 6.17 -6.81
N GLY A 51 -4.97 7.29 -7.48
CA GLY A 51 -4.09 8.44 -7.58
C GLY A 51 -4.65 9.63 -6.81
N ASN A 52 -4.24 10.83 -7.17
CA ASN A 52 -4.85 12.03 -6.65
C ASN A 52 -6.27 12.23 -7.25
N LEU A 53 -7.09 13.04 -6.57
CA LEU A 53 -8.45 13.32 -7.03
C LEU A 53 -8.52 14.21 -8.30
N GLY A 54 -7.38 14.71 -8.79
CA GLY A 54 -7.29 15.53 -10.00
C GLY A 54 -7.83 14.81 -11.24
N GLY A 55 -7.60 13.50 -11.36
CA GLY A 55 -8.16 12.71 -12.45
C GLY A 55 -9.69 12.66 -12.40
N ALA A 56 -10.27 12.42 -11.23
CA ALA A 56 -11.72 12.44 -11.06
C ALA A 56 -12.31 13.84 -11.34
N ALA A 57 -11.64 14.89 -10.86
CA ALA A 57 -12.05 16.27 -11.13
C ALA A 57 -12.03 16.61 -12.63
N GLN A 58 -11.00 16.16 -13.36
CA GLN A 58 -10.95 16.30 -14.82
C GLN A 58 -12.14 15.64 -15.52
N ILE A 59 -12.42 14.38 -15.16
CA ILE A 59 -13.53 13.63 -15.76
C ILE A 59 -14.86 14.35 -15.51
N VAL A 60 -15.12 14.72 -14.25
CA VAL A 60 -16.37 15.39 -13.86
C VAL A 60 -16.50 16.76 -14.54
N SER A 61 -15.46 17.58 -14.52
CA SER A 61 -15.50 18.93 -15.13
C SER A 61 -15.66 18.86 -16.65
N ASN A 62 -14.96 17.95 -17.31
CA ASN A 62 -15.04 17.77 -18.75
C ASN A 62 -16.43 17.26 -19.19
N ALA A 63 -16.98 16.31 -18.43
CA ALA A 63 -18.34 15.80 -18.69
C ALA A 63 -19.39 16.92 -18.45
N TRP A 64 -19.26 17.69 -17.38
CA TRP A 64 -20.14 18.83 -17.10
C TRP A 64 -20.09 19.87 -18.22
N ASN A 65 -18.90 20.29 -18.63
CA ASN A 65 -18.73 21.28 -19.71
C ASN A 65 -19.27 20.77 -21.05
N ALA A 66 -19.08 19.50 -21.36
CA ALA A 66 -19.64 18.91 -22.58
C ALA A 66 -21.17 18.94 -22.57
N VAL A 67 -21.81 18.63 -21.45
CA VAL A 67 -23.27 18.60 -21.34
C VAL A 67 -23.88 20.01 -21.29
N THR A 68 -23.24 20.93 -20.57
CA THR A 68 -23.84 22.28 -20.34
C THR A 68 -23.51 23.29 -21.43
N SER A 69 -22.35 23.20 -22.06
CA SER A 69 -21.84 24.18 -23.01
C SER A 69 -21.57 23.60 -24.42
N GLY A 70 -21.80 22.29 -24.62
CA GLY A 70 -21.45 21.63 -25.86
C GLY A 70 -19.95 21.61 -26.16
N ALA A 71 -19.11 21.82 -25.14
CA ALA A 71 -17.67 21.86 -25.30
C ALA A 71 -17.12 20.46 -25.67
N SER A 72 -16.11 20.43 -26.53
CA SER A 72 -15.40 19.19 -26.82
C SER A 72 -14.63 18.73 -25.58
N ILE A 73 -14.63 17.41 -25.33
CA ILE A 73 -13.87 16.84 -24.22
C ILE A 73 -12.38 16.87 -24.59
N PRO A 74 -11.54 17.63 -23.82
CA PRO A 74 -10.10 17.65 -24.08
C PRO A 74 -9.46 16.30 -23.74
N PRO A 75 -8.26 16.00 -24.28
CA PRO A 75 -7.47 14.85 -23.86
C PRO A 75 -7.27 14.83 -22.35
N PHE A 76 -7.35 13.62 -21.76
CA PHE A 76 -7.12 13.47 -20.31
C PHE A 76 -5.65 13.74 -19.98
N ASP A 77 -5.40 14.62 -19.01
CA ASP A 77 -4.08 14.91 -18.49
C ASP A 77 -3.68 13.85 -17.44
N PHE A 78 -3.06 12.77 -17.91
CA PHE A 78 -2.52 11.72 -17.05
C PHE A 78 -1.42 12.22 -16.12
N TRP A 79 -0.67 13.23 -16.56
CA TRP A 79 0.46 13.75 -15.81
C TRP A 79 0.03 14.45 -14.53
N ALA A 80 -0.98 15.34 -14.62
CA ALA A 80 -1.52 16.05 -13.47
C ALA A 80 -2.13 15.10 -12.44
N SER A 81 -2.77 14.00 -12.91
CA SER A 81 -3.40 13.01 -12.01
C SER A 81 -2.41 12.02 -11.38
N SER A 82 -1.21 11.91 -11.94
CA SER A 82 -0.20 10.93 -11.48
C SER A 82 0.62 11.40 -10.30
N ARG A 83 0.64 12.69 -9.98
CA ARG A 83 1.59 13.30 -9.04
C ARG A 83 0.91 13.85 -7.79
N MET A 84 1.61 13.74 -6.64
CA MET A 84 1.16 14.37 -5.39
C MET A 84 1.29 15.88 -5.44
N MET A 85 2.34 16.40 -6.13
CA MET A 85 2.63 17.83 -6.27
C MET A 85 2.76 18.17 -7.75
N PRO A 86 1.66 18.57 -8.42
CA PRO A 86 1.70 19.00 -9.81
C PRO A 86 2.60 20.23 -9.97
N GLY A 87 3.37 20.27 -11.06
CA GLY A 87 4.21 21.43 -11.40
C GLY A 87 5.63 21.41 -10.79
N GLN A 88 6.00 20.41 -10.00
CA GLN A 88 7.36 20.22 -9.51
C GLN A 88 8.12 19.12 -10.28
N ILE A 89 9.41 19.34 -10.52
CA ILE A 89 10.30 18.35 -11.20
C ILE A 89 10.84 17.36 -10.15
N ILE A 90 9.97 16.81 -9.30
CA ILE A 90 10.34 15.81 -8.32
C ILE A 90 9.47 14.55 -8.52
N ILE A 91 10.06 13.40 -8.23
CA ILE A 91 9.37 12.12 -8.34
C ILE A 91 8.43 11.98 -7.13
N THR A 92 7.18 12.40 -7.29
CA THR A 92 6.12 12.29 -6.29
C THR A 92 4.93 11.53 -6.85
N GLU A 93 5.23 10.45 -7.58
CA GLU A 93 4.23 9.69 -8.34
C GLU A 93 3.42 8.76 -7.46
N PHE A 94 2.14 8.64 -7.76
CA PHE A 94 1.31 7.60 -7.19
C PHE A 94 1.68 6.23 -7.78
N PRO A 95 1.63 5.14 -6.99
CA PRO A 95 2.04 3.81 -7.45
C PRO A 95 1.32 3.35 -8.72
N PHE A 96 0.02 3.68 -8.90
CA PHE A 96 -0.73 3.28 -10.10
C PHE A 96 -0.06 3.74 -11.39
N TRP A 97 0.48 4.98 -11.41
CA TRP A 97 1.16 5.55 -12.56
C TRP A 97 2.43 4.76 -12.90
N THR A 98 3.25 4.53 -11.88
CA THR A 98 4.51 3.83 -12.03
C THR A 98 4.31 2.37 -12.47
N PHE A 99 3.22 1.72 -12.01
CA PHE A 99 2.82 0.42 -12.50
C PHE A 99 2.33 0.45 -13.95
N LEU A 100 1.53 1.46 -14.32
CA LEU A 100 0.97 1.61 -15.66
C LEU A 100 2.06 1.84 -16.72
N PHE A 101 3.02 2.69 -16.41
CA PHE A 101 4.15 3.00 -17.31
C PHE A 101 5.32 2.02 -17.19
N ALA A 102 5.22 1.04 -16.31
CA ALA A 102 6.26 0.03 -16.08
C ALA A 102 7.62 0.64 -15.69
N ASP A 103 7.62 1.78 -15.03
CA ASP A 103 8.81 2.51 -14.63
C ASP A 103 9.31 2.04 -13.25
N LEU A 104 10.45 1.35 -13.23
CA LEU A 104 11.00 0.70 -12.05
C LEU A 104 11.85 1.66 -11.22
N HIS A 105 11.21 2.57 -10.51
CA HIS A 105 11.88 3.40 -9.51
C HIS A 105 12.08 2.65 -8.17
N ALA A 106 13.07 3.10 -7.41
CA ALA A 106 13.41 2.52 -6.10
C ALA A 106 12.20 2.45 -5.16
N HIS A 107 11.38 3.51 -5.10
CA HIS A 107 10.18 3.55 -4.27
C HIS A 107 9.13 2.52 -4.68
N LEU A 108 8.96 2.26 -6.00
CA LEU A 108 8.03 1.23 -6.46
C LEU A 108 8.50 -0.19 -6.05
N ILE A 109 9.79 -0.45 -6.21
CA ILE A 109 10.37 -1.73 -5.82
C ILE A 109 10.27 -1.94 -4.31
N ALA A 110 10.38 -0.87 -3.52
CA ALA A 110 10.30 -0.91 -2.07
C ALA A 110 8.90 -1.26 -1.54
N ILE A 111 7.81 -0.91 -2.24
CA ILE A 111 6.43 -1.07 -1.72
C ILE A 111 6.12 -2.49 -1.24
N PRO A 112 6.36 -3.58 -2.00
CA PRO A 112 6.08 -4.93 -1.49
C PRO A 112 6.93 -5.30 -0.27
N PHE A 113 8.16 -4.79 -0.16
CA PHE A 113 9.02 -5.03 1.01
C PHE A 113 8.55 -4.25 2.23
N THR A 114 8.10 -3.01 2.06
CA THR A 114 7.54 -2.21 3.15
C THR A 114 6.24 -2.83 3.68
N LEU A 115 5.37 -3.32 2.80
CA LEU A 115 4.16 -4.04 3.17
C LEU A 115 4.49 -5.37 3.88
N LEU A 116 5.51 -6.09 3.43
CA LEU A 116 5.97 -7.31 4.09
C LEU A 116 6.52 -7.01 5.49
N ALA A 117 7.35 -5.97 5.64
CA ALA A 117 7.87 -5.55 6.94
C ALA A 117 6.73 -5.15 7.89
N ALA A 118 5.76 -4.36 7.41
CA ALA A 118 4.57 -3.98 8.19
C ALA A 118 3.75 -5.21 8.60
N GLY A 119 3.53 -6.16 7.69
CA GLY A 119 2.78 -7.39 7.95
C GLY A 119 3.47 -8.30 8.97
N LEU A 120 4.80 -8.45 8.88
CA LEU A 120 5.59 -9.23 9.83
C LEU A 120 5.62 -8.56 11.22
N SER A 121 5.80 -7.24 11.28
CA SER A 121 5.71 -6.49 12.53
C SER A 121 4.32 -6.60 13.16
N LEU A 122 3.26 -6.46 12.38
CA LEU A 122 1.89 -6.67 12.86
C LEU A 122 1.70 -8.10 13.40
N ASN A 123 2.22 -9.11 12.71
CA ASN A 123 2.15 -10.48 13.18
C ASN A 123 2.85 -10.67 14.53
N LEU A 124 4.03 -10.07 14.72
CA LEU A 124 4.75 -10.12 16.01
C LEU A 124 3.92 -9.47 17.13
N VAL A 125 3.36 -8.28 16.89
CA VAL A 125 2.50 -7.60 17.88
C VAL A 125 1.26 -8.42 18.22
N LEU A 126 0.62 -9.04 17.23
CA LEU A 126 -0.59 -9.82 17.46
C LEU A 126 -0.33 -11.12 18.21
N THR A 127 0.85 -11.73 18.03
CA THR A 127 1.24 -13.00 18.64
C THR A 127 1.97 -12.82 19.99
N SER A 128 2.56 -11.67 20.27
CA SER A 128 3.28 -11.40 21.53
C SER A 128 2.39 -11.48 22.78
N GLY A 129 1.07 -11.30 22.63
CA GLY A 129 0.10 -11.44 23.73
C GLY A 129 -0.34 -12.88 23.99
N GLU A 130 0.05 -13.84 23.17
CA GLU A 130 -0.24 -15.25 23.38
C GLU A 130 0.83 -15.88 24.28
N ALA A 131 0.43 -16.56 25.32
CA ALA A 131 1.22 -16.95 26.50
C ALA A 131 2.49 -17.81 26.27
N ARG A 132 2.86 -18.11 25.04
CA ARG A 132 4.12 -18.81 24.68
C ARG A 132 4.62 -18.39 23.31
N LEU A 133 5.30 -17.27 23.23
CA LEU A 133 6.19 -17.05 22.08
C LEU A 133 7.33 -18.09 22.18
N ASN A 134 7.17 -19.20 21.50
CA ASN A 134 8.23 -20.21 21.43
C ASN A 134 9.29 -19.67 20.46
N TRP A 135 10.57 -19.69 20.85
CA TRP A 135 11.67 -19.24 20.01
C TRP A 135 11.61 -19.85 18.59
N ARG A 136 11.15 -21.11 18.47
CA ARG A 136 11.01 -21.81 17.17
C ARG A 136 9.97 -21.15 16.25
N THR A 137 8.90 -20.63 16.81
CA THR A 137 7.84 -19.93 16.04
C THR A 137 8.19 -18.48 15.77
N ALA A 138 9.09 -17.87 16.57
CA ALA A 138 9.55 -16.50 16.40
C ALA A 138 10.71 -16.37 15.39
N VAL A 139 11.58 -17.37 15.28
CA VAL A 139 12.79 -17.29 14.45
C VAL A 139 12.49 -17.00 12.98
N LEU A 140 11.50 -17.66 12.39
CA LEU A 140 11.17 -17.46 10.97
C LEU A 140 10.64 -16.02 10.72
N PRO A 141 9.61 -15.50 11.44
CA PRO A 141 9.14 -14.14 11.19
C PRO A 141 10.19 -13.08 11.54
N LEU A 142 10.99 -13.26 12.58
CA LEU A 142 12.08 -12.32 12.92
C LEU A 142 13.20 -12.36 11.88
N GLY A 143 13.58 -13.53 11.42
CA GLY A 143 14.57 -13.67 10.35
C GLY A 143 14.10 -13.07 9.03
N ALA A 144 12.83 -13.32 8.66
CA ALA A 144 12.21 -12.70 7.49
C ALA A 144 12.12 -11.18 7.61
N LEU A 145 11.75 -10.66 8.80
CA LEU A 145 11.70 -9.22 9.08
C LEU A 145 13.09 -8.59 8.96
N ALA A 146 14.10 -9.20 9.56
CA ALA A 146 15.48 -8.70 9.48
C ALA A 146 16.00 -8.67 8.04
N LEU A 147 15.75 -9.74 7.25
CA LEU A 147 16.11 -9.78 5.84
C LEU A 147 15.36 -8.72 5.02
N THR A 148 14.07 -8.53 5.29
CA THR A 148 13.24 -7.55 4.59
C THR A 148 13.72 -6.13 4.89
N ILE A 149 14.00 -5.79 6.15
CA ILE A 149 14.55 -4.49 6.55
C ILE A 149 15.94 -4.28 5.96
N GLY A 150 16.80 -5.32 5.98
CA GLY A 150 18.10 -5.26 5.33
C GLY A 150 18.01 -5.01 3.82
N ALA A 151 17.04 -5.63 3.14
CA ALA A 151 16.79 -5.38 1.72
C ALA A 151 16.36 -3.92 1.45
N LEU A 152 15.55 -3.32 2.33
CA LEU A 152 15.14 -1.92 2.19
C LEU A 152 16.32 -0.94 2.20
N TRP A 153 17.39 -1.25 2.94
CA TRP A 153 18.61 -0.44 2.91
C TRP A 153 19.20 -0.31 1.50
N THR A 154 19.17 -1.38 0.73
CA THR A 154 19.74 -1.40 -0.63
C THR A 154 18.75 -0.95 -1.70
N ILE A 155 17.44 -1.17 -1.49
CA ILE A 155 16.37 -0.84 -2.44
C ILE A 155 16.02 0.64 -2.34
N ASN A 156 15.73 1.12 -1.13
CA ASN A 156 15.35 2.51 -0.85
C ASN A 156 15.75 2.89 0.58
N SER A 157 16.91 3.50 0.71
CA SER A 157 17.47 3.87 2.02
C SER A 157 16.60 4.84 2.83
N TRP A 158 15.68 5.58 2.20
CA TRP A 158 14.73 6.46 2.89
C TRP A 158 13.68 5.71 3.70
N ASP A 159 13.30 4.51 3.26
CA ASP A 159 12.33 3.67 3.96
C ASP A 159 12.96 2.92 5.15
N TYR A 160 14.26 2.62 5.05
CA TYR A 160 14.97 1.80 6.02
C TYR A 160 14.81 2.24 7.48
N PRO A 161 15.03 3.53 7.86
CA PRO A 161 14.91 3.96 9.26
C PRO A 161 13.50 3.75 9.83
N THR A 162 12.49 4.00 9.00
CA THR A 162 11.07 3.87 9.38
C THR A 162 10.72 2.43 9.71
N TYR A 163 11.09 1.50 8.83
CA TYR A 163 10.75 0.08 9.01
C TYR A 163 11.67 -0.62 10.01
N LEU A 164 12.90 -0.12 10.20
CA LEU A 164 13.75 -0.55 11.31
C LEU A 164 13.11 -0.18 12.65
N ALA A 165 12.69 1.08 12.82
CA ALA A 165 12.01 1.53 14.02
C ALA A 165 10.71 0.73 14.28
N LEU A 166 9.91 0.51 13.24
CA LEU A 166 8.70 -0.31 13.32
C LEU A 166 9.00 -1.74 13.79
N GLY A 167 10.02 -2.38 13.23
CA GLY A 167 10.42 -3.73 13.59
C GLY A 167 11.01 -3.86 15.00
N VAL A 168 11.67 -2.81 15.50
CA VAL A 168 12.22 -2.79 16.87
C VAL A 168 11.12 -2.61 17.92
N VAL A 169 10.06 -1.85 17.59
CA VAL A 169 8.93 -1.59 18.52
C VAL A 169 7.92 -2.74 18.52
N ALA A 170 7.85 -3.54 17.47
CA ALA A 170 6.93 -4.67 17.34
C ALA A 170 7.35 -5.87 18.19
#